data_377fe32fdb7e056096003a713d9481aa
#
_entry.id   377fe32fdb7e056096003a713d9481aa
#
_cell.length_a   1.000
_cell.length_b   1.000
_cell.length_c   1.000
_cell.angle_alpha   90.00
_cell.angle_beta   90.00
_cell.angle_gamma   90.00
#
_symmetry.space_group_name_H-M   'P 1'
#
loop_
_entity.id
_entity.type
_entity.pdbx_description
1 polymer ?
#
loop_
_entity_poly.entity_id
_entity_poly.type
_entity_poly.pdbx_seq_one_letter_code
_entity_poly.pdbx_strand_id
1 'polypeptide(L)'
;MVAETDRQQLIERAIDGNPLPPAANNFSDFVRFQEDGQLNAELTEALRKMAHEMMANAIESGGKAKGKMSLTFDFSLDGKVFSIGSKFKVDLPDPKRPKSIMWATEDGRFTPSNPHQGNLFGVREVRGTGAVRDA
;
A
#
# COMPACT_ATOMS: atom_id res chain seq x y z
N MET A 1 43.86 9.50 23.28
CA MET A 1 42.45 9.51 22.89
C MET A 1 42.29 10.00 21.47
N VAL A 2 41.57 9.30 20.67
CA VAL A 2 41.32 9.73 19.32
C VAL A 2 40.14 10.73 19.34
N ALA A 3 40.40 11.93 18.89
CA ALA A 3 39.36 12.95 18.82
C ALA A 3 38.36 12.61 17.71
N GLU A 4 37.20 13.19 17.80
CA GLU A 4 36.20 12.99 16.78
C GLU A 4 36.71 13.39 15.39
N THR A 5 37.46 14.48 15.34
CA THR A 5 38.07 14.95 14.09
C THR A 5 39.03 13.92 13.54
N ASP A 6 39.85 13.30 14.40
CA ASP A 6 40.80 12.29 13.96
C ASP A 6 40.05 11.07 13.41
N ARG A 7 38.95 10.71 14.02
CA ARG A 7 38.16 9.59 13.58
C ARG A 7 37.55 9.85 12.20
N GLN A 8 37.14 11.07 11.96
CA GLN A 8 36.61 11.45 10.64
C GLN A 8 37.69 11.42 9.56
N GLN A 9 38.96 11.54 9.94
CA GLN A 9 40.07 11.48 9.00
C GLN A 9 40.49 10.06 8.67
N LEU A 10 40.01 9.08 9.43
CA LEU A 10 40.31 7.67 9.17
C LEU A 10 39.38 7.14 8.10
N ILE A 11 39.57 7.59 6.88
CA ILE A 11 38.80 7.18 5.74
C ILE A 11 39.41 5.93 5.14
N GLU A 12 38.65 4.89 5.00
CA GLU A 12 39.11 3.68 4.32
C GLU A 12 39.35 3.98 2.86
N ARG A 13 40.36 3.32 2.30
CA ARG A 13 40.69 3.53 0.91
C ARG A 13 40.67 2.23 0.15
N ALA A 14 40.27 2.30 -1.10
CA ALA A 14 40.36 1.19 -2.02
C ALA A 14 41.84 0.93 -2.40
N ILE A 15 42.02 -0.18 -3.11
CA ILE A 15 43.39 -0.55 -3.53
C ILE A 15 44.03 0.53 -4.38
N ASP A 16 43.25 1.26 -5.13
CA ASP A 16 43.78 2.36 -5.99
C ASP A 16 44.01 3.64 -5.21
N GLY A 17 43.83 3.63 -3.89
CA GLY A 17 44.08 4.80 -3.05
C GLY A 17 42.92 5.78 -2.95
N ASN A 18 41.85 5.57 -3.68
CA ASN A 18 40.68 6.46 -3.61
C ASN A 18 39.89 6.20 -2.34
N PRO A 19 39.28 7.24 -1.74
CA PRO A 19 38.47 7.02 -0.55
C PRO A 19 37.24 6.21 -0.88
N LEU A 20 36.89 5.28 0.01
CA LEU A 20 35.65 4.53 -0.09
C LEU A 20 34.51 5.38 0.43
N PRO A 21 33.30 5.19 -0.11
CA PRO A 21 32.13 5.85 0.46
C PRO A 21 31.97 5.47 1.92
N PRO A 22 31.47 6.37 2.76
CA PRO A 22 31.23 6.04 4.16
C PRO A 22 30.17 4.96 4.31
N ALA A 23 30.37 4.10 5.30
CA ALA A 23 29.39 3.08 5.61
C ALA A 23 28.14 3.72 6.21
N ALA A 24 27.02 3.02 6.12
CA ALA A 24 25.80 3.45 6.78
C ALA A 24 25.97 3.33 8.29
N ASN A 25 25.74 4.43 9.01
CA ASN A 25 25.86 4.45 10.45
C ASN A 25 24.53 4.27 11.15
N ASN A 26 23.44 4.39 10.40
CA ASN A 26 22.10 4.26 10.95
C ASN A 26 21.18 3.79 9.82
N PHE A 27 19.96 3.50 10.21
CA PHE A 27 18.99 2.97 9.27
C PHE A 27 18.65 3.95 8.15
N SER A 28 18.58 5.23 8.47
CA SER A 28 18.25 6.22 7.44
C SER A 28 19.35 6.32 6.38
N ASP A 29 20.60 6.15 6.77
CA ASP A 29 21.69 6.08 5.81
C ASP A 29 21.53 4.86 4.90
N PHE A 30 21.17 3.73 5.50
CA PHE A 30 20.96 2.51 4.74
C PHE A 30 19.86 2.69 3.68
N VAL A 31 18.75 3.31 4.06
CA VAL A 31 17.66 3.56 3.11
C VAL A 31 18.13 4.48 1.98
N ARG A 32 18.89 5.52 2.31
CA ARG A 32 19.36 6.47 1.30
C ARG A 32 20.32 5.83 0.31
N PHE A 33 21.03 4.78 0.70
CA PHE A 33 21.96 4.10 -0.19
C PHE A 33 21.26 3.17 -1.17
N GLN A 34 20.01 2.80 -0.89
CA GLN A 34 19.31 1.85 -1.74
C GLN A 34 18.99 2.46 -3.10
N GLU A 35 19.25 1.69 -4.16
CA GLU A 35 18.92 2.08 -5.52
C GLU A 35 19.50 3.46 -5.89
N ASP A 36 20.68 3.76 -5.39
CA ASP A 36 21.35 5.07 -5.63
C ASP A 36 20.45 6.26 -5.26
N GLY A 37 19.69 6.11 -4.19
CA GLY A 37 18.81 7.16 -3.72
C GLY A 37 17.41 7.14 -4.30
N GLN A 38 17.15 6.28 -5.27
CA GLN A 38 15.83 6.23 -5.91
C GLN A 38 14.76 5.78 -4.93
N LEU A 39 15.06 4.81 -4.08
CA LEU A 39 14.07 4.33 -3.10
C LEU A 39 13.67 5.45 -2.14
N ASN A 40 14.65 6.21 -1.64
CA ASN A 40 14.34 7.29 -0.72
C ASN A 40 13.48 8.36 -1.39
N ALA A 41 13.76 8.66 -2.65
CA ALA A 41 12.96 9.64 -3.40
C ALA A 41 11.52 9.16 -3.57
N GLU A 42 11.35 7.90 -3.92
CA GLU A 42 10.01 7.34 -4.12
C GLU A 42 9.24 7.25 -2.81
N LEU A 43 9.90 6.88 -1.73
CA LEU A 43 9.25 6.84 -0.42
C LEU A 43 8.80 8.23 0.02
N THR A 44 9.62 9.24 -0.26
CA THR A 44 9.28 10.62 0.08
C THR A 44 8.01 11.06 -0.64
N GLU A 45 7.94 10.78 -1.93
CA GLU A 45 6.75 11.12 -2.71
C GLU A 45 5.53 10.31 -2.28
N ALA A 46 5.73 9.02 -2.02
CA ALA A 46 4.62 8.17 -1.57
C ALA A 46 4.07 8.65 -0.23
N LEU A 47 4.96 9.06 0.66
CA LEU A 47 4.53 9.56 1.98
C LEU A 47 3.74 10.86 1.83
N ARG A 48 4.19 11.77 0.98
CA ARG A 48 3.49 13.02 0.74
C ARG A 48 2.12 12.77 0.14
N LYS A 49 2.05 11.90 -0.85
CA LYS A 49 0.80 11.57 -1.50
C LYS A 49 -0.17 10.91 -0.53
N MET A 50 0.33 10.00 0.31
CA MET A 50 -0.51 9.36 1.32
C MET A 50 -1.11 10.38 2.27
N ALA A 51 -0.31 11.34 2.73
CA ALA A 51 -0.80 12.37 3.63
C ALA A 51 -1.89 13.21 2.97
N HIS A 52 -1.71 13.58 1.71
CA HIS A 52 -2.72 14.34 0.98
C HIS A 52 -4.02 13.55 0.82
N GLU A 53 -3.91 12.29 0.49
CA GLU A 53 -5.10 11.46 0.30
C GLU A 53 -5.83 11.23 1.62
N MET A 54 -5.08 11.05 2.70
CA MET A 54 -5.71 10.89 4.01
C MET A 54 -6.44 12.17 4.44
N MET A 55 -5.84 13.32 4.18
CA MET A 55 -6.52 14.58 4.49
C MET A 55 -7.79 14.75 3.67
N ALA A 56 -7.74 14.38 2.39
CA ALA A 56 -8.92 14.45 1.55
C ALA A 56 -10.02 13.49 2.02
N ASN A 57 -9.63 12.27 2.39
CA ASN A 57 -10.59 11.29 2.89
C ASN A 57 -11.21 11.71 4.22
N ALA A 58 -10.43 12.39 5.07
CA ALA A 58 -10.91 12.84 6.37
C ALA A 58 -12.03 13.86 6.24
N ILE A 59 -12.00 14.69 5.20
CA ILE A 59 -13.04 15.68 4.96
C ILE A 59 -14.41 15.01 4.84
N GLU A 60 -14.44 13.84 4.19
CA GLU A 60 -15.70 13.12 3.97
C GLU A 60 -16.05 12.18 5.12
N SER A 61 -15.13 11.95 6.04
CA SER A 61 -15.28 10.93 7.07
C SER A 61 -15.28 11.53 8.49
N GLY A 62 -15.65 12.79 8.62
CA GLY A 62 -15.76 13.40 9.94
C GLY A 62 -14.43 13.72 10.61
N GLY A 63 -13.39 13.93 9.82
CA GLY A 63 -12.08 14.33 10.35
C GLY A 63 -11.17 13.17 10.69
N LYS A 64 -11.54 11.95 10.29
CA LYS A 64 -10.74 10.77 10.59
C LYS A 64 -10.39 10.03 9.31
N ALA A 65 -9.16 9.54 9.26
CA ALA A 65 -8.70 8.70 8.15
C ALA A 65 -7.62 7.78 8.66
N LYS A 66 -7.47 6.63 8.00
CA LYS A 66 -6.44 5.66 8.33
C LYS A 66 -5.61 5.40 7.09
N GLY A 67 -4.34 5.10 7.31
CA GLY A 67 -3.46 4.71 6.24
C GLY A 67 -2.32 3.89 6.80
N LYS A 68 -1.66 3.16 5.91
CA LYS A 68 -0.56 2.30 6.32
C LYS A 68 0.48 2.28 5.21
N MET A 69 1.74 2.41 5.59
CA MET A 69 2.85 2.27 4.66
C MET A 69 3.73 1.13 5.16
N SER A 70 4.09 0.25 4.25
CA SER A 70 4.95 -0.89 4.57
C SER A 70 6.17 -0.85 3.67
N LEU A 71 7.33 -1.13 4.24
CA LEU A 71 8.59 -1.19 3.52
C LEU A 71 9.23 -2.53 3.84
N THR A 72 9.64 -3.24 2.79
CA THR A 72 10.23 -4.57 2.94
C THR A 72 11.56 -4.61 2.22
N PHE A 73 12.55 -5.18 2.87
CA PHE A 73 13.86 -5.45 2.29
C PHE A 73 14.09 -6.94 2.25
N ASP A 74 14.57 -7.42 1.11
CA ASP A 74 14.99 -8.81 0.96
C ASP A 74 16.49 -8.83 0.81
N PHE A 75 17.15 -9.62 1.63
CA PHE A 75 18.61 -9.70 1.67
C PHE A 75 19.05 -11.06 1.17
N SER A 76 20.07 -11.07 0.34
CA SER A 76 20.70 -12.28 -0.13
C SER A 76 22.20 -12.10 -0.05
N LEU A 77 22.88 -13.06 0.56
CA LEU A 77 24.33 -13.01 0.72
C LEU A 77 24.96 -14.11 -0.11
N ASP A 78 25.89 -13.73 -0.99
CA ASP A 78 26.66 -14.66 -1.78
C ASP A 78 28.14 -14.29 -1.61
N GLY A 79 28.85 -15.15 -0.89
CA GLY A 79 30.21 -14.85 -0.49
C GLY A 79 30.24 -13.68 0.47
N LYS A 80 30.75 -12.53 0.01
CA LYS A 80 30.81 -11.31 0.81
C LYS A 80 29.92 -10.22 0.25
N VAL A 81 29.12 -10.54 -0.77
CA VAL A 81 28.31 -9.55 -1.46
C VAL A 81 26.85 -9.74 -1.06
N PHE A 82 26.25 -8.66 -0.58
CA PHE A 82 24.83 -8.64 -0.30
C PHE A 82 24.08 -8.08 -1.49
N SER A 83 23.01 -8.75 -1.84
CA SER A 83 22.02 -8.22 -2.78
C SER A 83 20.80 -7.84 -1.98
N ILE A 84 20.35 -6.60 -2.12
CA ILE A 84 19.26 -6.09 -1.31
C ILE A 84 18.16 -5.60 -2.24
N GLY A 85 17.01 -6.24 -2.16
CA GLY A 85 15.83 -5.80 -2.89
C GLY A 85 14.90 -5.04 -1.96
N SER A 86 14.27 -4.02 -2.49
CA SER A 86 13.38 -3.19 -1.71
C SER A 86 12.02 -3.13 -2.37
N LYS A 87 10.98 -3.11 -1.57
CA LYS A 87 9.63 -2.83 -2.08
C LYS A 87 8.85 -2.13 -0.99
N PHE A 88 7.90 -1.31 -1.40
CA PHE A 88 7.05 -0.65 -0.45
C PHE A 88 5.62 -0.65 -0.95
N LYS A 89 4.70 -0.48 -0.03
CA LYS A 89 3.29 -0.52 -0.31
C LYS A 89 2.58 0.51 0.55
N VAL A 90 1.65 1.22 -0.05
CA VAL A 90 0.80 2.18 0.65
C VAL A 90 -0.62 1.65 0.60
N ASP A 91 -1.19 1.45 1.77
CA ASP A 91 -2.57 1.02 1.91
C ASP A 91 -3.41 2.17 2.44
N LEU A 92 -4.39 2.56 1.66
CA LEU A 92 -5.38 3.55 2.06
C LEU A 92 -6.74 2.91 1.96
N PRO A 93 -7.63 3.16 2.93
CA PRO A 93 -8.98 2.64 2.79
C PRO A 93 -9.63 3.23 1.55
N ASP A 94 -10.30 2.39 0.80
CA ASP A 94 -11.06 2.86 -0.34
C ASP A 94 -12.18 3.78 0.12
N PRO A 95 -12.57 4.75 -0.72
CA PRO A 95 -13.75 5.54 -0.41
C PRO A 95 -14.92 4.62 -0.10
N LYS A 96 -15.69 5.00 0.90
CA LYS A 96 -16.80 4.17 1.33
C LYS A 96 -17.82 4.07 0.20
N ARG A 97 -18.00 2.89 -0.31
CA ARG A 97 -18.96 2.64 -1.37
C ARG A 97 -20.14 1.87 -0.79
N PRO A 98 -21.35 2.14 -1.25
CA PRO A 98 -22.50 1.39 -0.76
C PRO A 98 -22.37 -0.08 -1.17
N LYS A 99 -22.83 -0.94 -0.31
CA LYS A 99 -22.84 -2.37 -0.60
C LYS A 99 -24.06 -2.72 -1.43
N SER A 100 -23.84 -3.60 -2.39
CA SER A 100 -24.93 -4.14 -3.19
C SER A 100 -25.35 -5.47 -2.61
N ILE A 101 -26.64 -5.71 -2.53
CA ILE A 101 -27.17 -6.97 -2.06
C ILE A 101 -27.63 -7.77 -3.26
N MET A 102 -27.07 -8.94 -3.42
CA MET A 102 -27.39 -9.79 -4.57
C MET A 102 -27.48 -11.23 -4.13
N TRP A 103 -28.12 -12.03 -4.93
CA TRP A 103 -28.24 -13.46 -4.71
C TRP A 103 -27.55 -14.19 -5.86
N ALA A 104 -27.11 -15.40 -5.61
CA ALA A 104 -26.56 -16.24 -6.65
C ALA A 104 -27.63 -17.21 -7.13
N THR A 105 -27.71 -17.39 -8.44
CA THR A 105 -28.54 -18.45 -9.02
C THR A 105 -27.82 -19.78 -8.89
N GLU A 106 -28.51 -20.87 -9.17
CA GLU A 106 -27.91 -22.19 -9.05
C GLU A 106 -26.74 -22.40 -10.02
N ASP A 107 -26.75 -21.70 -11.15
CA ASP A 107 -25.65 -21.81 -12.12
C ASP A 107 -24.54 -20.78 -11.84
N GLY A 108 -24.63 -20.07 -10.71
CA GLY A 108 -23.54 -19.19 -10.29
C GLY A 108 -23.59 -17.78 -10.81
N ARG A 109 -24.69 -17.35 -11.37
CA ARG A 109 -24.85 -15.97 -11.79
C ARG A 109 -25.41 -15.14 -10.66
N PHE A 110 -25.04 -13.87 -10.60
CA PHE A 110 -25.57 -12.97 -9.58
C PHE A 110 -26.82 -12.26 -10.08
N THR A 111 -27.77 -12.10 -9.18
CA THR A 111 -29.03 -11.43 -9.49
C THR A 111 -29.42 -10.51 -8.34
N PRO A 112 -29.99 -9.34 -8.63
CA PRO A 112 -30.47 -8.45 -7.57
C PRO A 112 -31.77 -8.92 -6.94
N SER A 113 -32.41 -9.94 -7.49
CA SER A 113 -33.67 -10.50 -6.95
C SER A 113 -33.42 -11.88 -6.38
N ASN A 114 -34.05 -12.17 -5.22
CA ASN A 114 -33.91 -13.48 -4.61
C ASN A 114 -34.58 -14.54 -5.51
N PRO A 115 -33.82 -15.46 -6.10
CA PRO A 115 -34.38 -16.44 -7.02
C PRO A 115 -35.25 -17.48 -6.33
N HIS A 116 -35.14 -17.59 -5.01
CA HIS A 116 -35.91 -18.57 -4.24
C HIS A 116 -37.08 -17.93 -3.55
N GLN A 117 -37.30 -16.65 -3.71
CA GLN A 117 -38.40 -15.95 -3.08
C GLN A 117 -39.63 -15.99 -4.01
N GLY A 118 -40.63 -16.69 -3.60
CA GLY A 118 -41.86 -16.69 -4.34
C GLY A 118 -42.52 -15.34 -4.28
N ASN A 119 -43.56 -15.16 -5.08
CA ASN A 119 -44.32 -13.92 -5.06
C ASN A 119 -45.22 -13.93 -3.83
N LEU A 120 -44.75 -13.32 -2.78
CA LEU A 120 -45.43 -13.38 -1.48
C LEU A 120 -46.71 -12.58 -1.44
N PHE A 121 -46.85 -11.60 -2.34
CA PHE A 121 -48.00 -10.70 -2.30
C PHE A 121 -48.95 -10.87 -3.45
N GLY A 122 -48.84 -11.89 -4.19
CA GLY A 122 -49.65 -12.10 -5.35
C GLY A 122 -49.33 -11.16 -6.49
N VAL A 123 -49.65 -10.53 -6.23
CA VAL A 123 -49.20 -10.04 -7.06
C VAL A 123 -48.51 -9.72 -7.67
N ARG A 124 -48.51 -9.38 -7.46
CA ARG A 124 -47.63 -9.33 -7.79
C ARG A 124 -47.23 -8.99 -8.62
N GLU A 125 -47.40 -8.72 -8.74
CA GLU A 125 -46.76 -8.68 -9.16
C GLU A 125 -46.51 -8.20 -9.84
N VAL A 126 -47.52 -7.88 -9.90
CA VAL A 126 -47.05 -7.79 -10.27
C VAL A 126 -46.71 -7.11 -10.87
N ARG A 127 -47.25 -6.78 -11.03
CA ARG A 127 -46.65 -6.50 -11.26
C ARG A 127 -46.44 -6.28 -12.05
N GLY A 128 -47.21 -6.15 -11.90
CA GLY A 128 -46.81 -6.18 -12.25
C GLY A 128 -46.77 -6.03 -12.72
N THR A 129 -47.48 -6.02 -12.73
CA THR A 129 -47.23 -6.30 -12.80
C THR A 129 -46.93 -6.25 -13.02
N GLY A 130 -47.64 -6.26 -12.75
CA GLY A 130 -47.14 -6.55 -12.58
C GLY A 130 -46.82 -6.66 -12.62
N ALA A 131 -47.53 -6.75 -12.63
CA ALA A 131 -47.02 -7.12 -12.35
C ALA A 131 -46.54 -7.22 -12.28
N VAL A 132 -46.93 -7.28 -12.16
CA VAL A 132 -46.25 -7.72 -11.74
C VAL A 132 -45.71 -7.88 -11.81
N ARG A 133 -46.01 -8.14 -11.59
CA ARG A 133 -45.35 -8.61 -11.30
C ARG A 133 -45.08 -9.21 -11.62
N ASP A 134 -45.49 -9.35 -11.69
CA ASP A 134 -45.24 -10.18 -11.64
C ASP A 134 -45.07 -10.42 -11.81
N ALA A 135 -45.40 -10.43 -11.47
CA ALA A 135 -45.15 -10.89 -11.45
C ALA A 135 -45.06 -10.96 -11.47
#